data_6fab9464f712ee77a263cd20334ef39b
#
_entry.id   6fab9464f712ee77a263cd20334ef39b
#
_cell.length_a   1.000
_cell.length_b   1.000
_cell.length_c   1.000
_cell.angle_alpha   90.00
_cell.angle_beta   90.00
_cell.angle_gamma   90.00
#
_symmetry.space_group_name_H-M   'P 1'
#
loop_
_entity.id
_entity.type
_entity.pdbx_description
1 polymer ?
#
loop_
_entity_poly.entity_id
_entity_poly.type
_entity_poly.pdbx_seq_one_letter_code
_entity_poly.pdbx_strand_id
1 'polypeptide(L)'
;MNIVLPDGSVKELEEGATVADVAASIGAGLARAALAGIVNDTPVDLDAVVSDGDSVAIVTAKSDEGLGLMRHSTAHLLAAALTDMYPGVKFGVGPAIENGFYYDIELPEGATVSPDDFAAIEARMAEIAKSAAAITRREVTRDEAREIFADQPLKLELIDELPEDEAISVYQLGDFTDLCRGPHVPDTGKLGAYKLTKVAGAYWKGDSNNEMLTRIYGTAFFSKKELEEYLHNLEEAEKRDHRKLGRELGIYMMEPMAGVGLPLYLPKGARVIRTLQEWLRRDLYERGYEEVITPHIYNADVWKTSGHYGFYKENMYFFNINEGTDEDPRLTEYAVKPMNCPGHVMLYKSELHSYRDLPLRYFEFGTVYRHEMSGVVHGLLRARGFTQDDAHVFCTRDQVVDEVVAILDLVDHIMSTFGFQYEAEISTRPEKSIGTDDMWEHATNALKEACARHELAYD
;
A
#
# COMPACT_ATOMS: atom_id res chain seq x y z
N MET A 1 -34.66 -23.44 3.32
CA MET A 1 -34.22 -22.17 2.75
C MET A 1 -33.20 -22.40 1.66
N ASN A 2 -33.15 -21.50 0.68
CA ASN A 2 -32.23 -21.61 -0.44
C ASN A 2 -31.15 -20.53 -0.31
N ILE A 3 -29.89 -20.89 -0.51
CA ILE A 3 -28.76 -19.97 -0.58
C ILE A 3 -28.11 -20.02 -1.95
N VAL A 4 -27.47 -18.94 -2.36
CA VAL A 4 -26.78 -18.81 -3.66
C VAL A 4 -25.27 -18.90 -3.43
N LEU A 5 -24.58 -19.76 -4.16
CA LEU A 5 -23.12 -19.89 -4.12
C LEU A 5 -22.46 -18.98 -5.19
N PRO A 6 -21.16 -18.69 -5.11
CA PRO A 6 -20.46 -17.80 -6.04
C PRO A 6 -20.53 -18.24 -7.51
N ASP A 7 -20.71 -19.53 -7.78
CA ASP A 7 -20.88 -20.09 -9.14
C ASP A 7 -22.33 -19.97 -9.66
N GLY A 8 -23.23 -19.33 -8.90
CA GLY A 8 -24.65 -19.21 -9.21
C GLY A 8 -25.49 -20.44 -8.88
N SER A 9 -24.91 -21.50 -8.35
CA SER A 9 -25.66 -22.68 -7.93
C SER A 9 -26.44 -22.39 -6.63
N VAL A 10 -27.62 -23.04 -6.49
CA VAL A 10 -28.47 -22.91 -5.33
C VAL A 10 -28.38 -24.16 -4.46
N LYS A 11 -28.23 -23.95 -3.15
CA LYS A 11 -28.23 -25.02 -2.14
C LYS A 11 -29.44 -24.89 -1.23
N GLU A 12 -30.13 -26.00 -1.04
CA GLU A 12 -31.24 -26.09 -0.07
C GLU A 12 -30.69 -26.58 1.29
N LEU A 13 -30.99 -25.81 2.32
CA LEU A 13 -30.57 -26.04 3.71
C LEU A 13 -31.74 -25.94 4.66
N GLU A 14 -31.59 -26.46 5.88
CA GLU A 14 -32.56 -26.28 6.96
C GLU A 14 -32.57 -24.83 7.46
N GLU A 15 -33.69 -24.42 8.02
CA GLU A 15 -33.84 -23.10 8.63
C GLU A 15 -32.92 -22.96 9.86
N GLY A 16 -32.16 -21.85 9.96
CA GLY A 16 -31.19 -21.66 11.01
C GLY A 16 -29.79 -22.28 10.76
N ALA A 17 -29.54 -22.76 9.52
CA ALA A 17 -28.20 -23.23 9.14
C ALA A 17 -27.17 -22.08 9.20
N THR A 18 -25.94 -22.45 9.52
CA THR A 18 -24.79 -21.54 9.62
C THR A 18 -23.93 -21.60 8.39
N VAL A 19 -22.96 -20.67 8.26
CA VAL A 19 -21.92 -20.71 7.24
C VAL A 19 -21.13 -22.03 7.29
N ALA A 20 -20.88 -22.58 8.47
CA ALA A 20 -20.27 -23.90 8.63
C ALA A 20 -21.11 -25.02 8.03
N ASP A 21 -22.44 -24.98 8.17
CA ASP A 21 -23.36 -25.96 7.57
C ASP A 21 -23.38 -25.82 6.04
N VAL A 22 -23.29 -24.58 5.51
CA VAL A 22 -23.10 -24.33 4.08
C VAL A 22 -21.84 -25.03 3.59
N ALA A 23 -20.68 -24.82 4.23
CA ALA A 23 -19.43 -25.45 3.88
C ALA A 23 -19.51 -26.98 3.92
N ALA A 24 -20.16 -27.54 4.96
CA ALA A 24 -20.38 -28.98 5.12
C ALA A 24 -21.28 -29.55 4.01
N SER A 25 -22.31 -28.82 3.58
CA SER A 25 -23.23 -29.23 2.51
C SER A 25 -22.55 -29.31 1.14
N ILE A 26 -21.49 -28.53 0.93
CA ILE A 26 -20.67 -28.54 -0.29
C ILE A 26 -19.71 -29.72 -0.28
N GLY A 27 -19.05 -29.96 0.88
CA GLY A 27 -18.20 -31.11 1.03
C GLY A 27 -17.31 -31.09 2.28
N ALA A 28 -16.99 -32.27 2.80
CA ALA A 28 -16.18 -32.43 4.01
C ALA A 28 -14.75 -31.82 3.91
N GLY A 29 -14.21 -31.70 2.69
CA GLY A 29 -12.93 -31.04 2.44
C GLY A 29 -13.03 -29.54 2.67
N LEU A 30 -14.06 -28.88 2.14
CA LEU A 30 -14.31 -27.47 2.29
C LEU A 30 -14.66 -27.13 3.74
N ALA A 31 -15.51 -27.93 4.40
CA ALA A 31 -15.83 -27.75 5.81
C ALA A 31 -14.59 -27.73 6.72
N ARG A 32 -13.61 -28.59 6.45
CA ARG A 32 -12.33 -28.59 7.19
C ARG A 32 -11.43 -27.42 6.86
N ALA A 33 -11.48 -26.92 5.62
CA ALA A 33 -10.66 -25.81 5.14
C ALA A 33 -11.28 -24.43 5.45
N ALA A 34 -12.56 -24.38 5.79
CA ALA A 34 -13.29 -23.16 6.08
C ALA A 34 -12.68 -22.40 7.27
N LEU A 35 -12.52 -21.10 7.12
CA LEU A 35 -12.02 -20.16 8.12
C LEU A 35 -13.08 -19.16 8.53
N ALA A 36 -13.89 -18.68 7.58
CA ALA A 36 -14.98 -17.73 7.75
C ALA A 36 -15.94 -17.82 6.55
N GLY A 37 -16.94 -16.96 6.46
CA GLY A 37 -17.79 -16.77 5.31
C GLY A 37 -17.90 -15.33 4.86
N ILE A 38 -18.42 -15.14 3.65
CA ILE A 38 -18.90 -13.85 3.14
C ILE A 38 -20.37 -14.04 2.83
N VAL A 39 -21.24 -13.29 3.50
CA VAL A 39 -22.67 -13.31 3.31
C VAL A 39 -23.11 -11.94 2.78
N ASN A 40 -23.67 -11.90 1.56
CA ASN A 40 -24.07 -10.64 0.90
C ASN A 40 -22.95 -9.58 0.96
N ASP A 41 -21.75 -9.95 0.51
CA ASP A 41 -20.54 -9.14 0.51
C ASP A 41 -20.00 -8.72 1.90
N THR A 42 -20.57 -9.25 2.98
CA THR A 42 -20.12 -8.97 4.36
C THR A 42 -19.38 -10.18 4.94
N PRO A 43 -18.11 -10.02 5.39
CA PRO A 43 -17.38 -11.07 6.07
C PRO A 43 -18.03 -11.41 7.43
N VAL A 44 -18.19 -12.71 7.69
CA VAL A 44 -18.81 -13.22 8.92
C VAL A 44 -18.11 -14.48 9.42
N ASP A 45 -18.29 -14.79 10.71
CA ASP A 45 -17.78 -16.02 11.32
C ASP A 45 -18.50 -17.28 10.80
N LEU A 46 -17.91 -18.44 11.01
CA LEU A 46 -18.51 -19.72 10.57
C LEU A 46 -19.83 -20.07 11.29
N ASP A 47 -20.05 -19.56 12.46
CA ASP A 47 -21.28 -19.75 13.25
C ASP A 47 -22.41 -18.76 12.90
N ALA A 48 -22.13 -17.80 12.00
CA ALA A 48 -23.16 -16.87 11.54
C ALA A 48 -24.27 -17.61 10.81
N VAL A 49 -25.53 -17.33 11.23
CA VAL A 49 -26.74 -17.91 10.63
C VAL A 49 -27.01 -17.24 9.30
N VAL A 50 -27.32 -18.04 8.27
CA VAL A 50 -27.69 -17.56 6.94
C VAL A 50 -29.22 -17.57 6.76
N SER A 51 -29.72 -16.76 5.84
CA SER A 51 -31.14 -16.57 5.56
C SER A 51 -31.51 -17.01 4.12
N ASP A 52 -32.80 -17.19 3.89
CA ASP A 52 -33.27 -17.55 2.55
C ASP A 52 -32.94 -16.47 1.51
N GLY A 53 -32.31 -16.86 0.42
CA GLY A 53 -31.87 -15.96 -0.65
C GLY A 53 -30.47 -15.36 -0.46
N ASP A 54 -29.78 -15.60 0.65
CA ASP A 54 -28.43 -15.09 0.85
C ASP A 54 -27.43 -15.62 -0.18
N SER A 55 -26.52 -14.74 -0.60
CA SER A 55 -25.30 -15.13 -1.33
C SER A 55 -24.21 -15.48 -0.33
N VAL A 56 -23.66 -16.70 -0.42
CA VAL A 56 -22.69 -17.19 0.57
C VAL A 56 -21.43 -17.73 -0.09
N ALA A 57 -20.29 -17.15 0.23
CA ALA A 57 -18.97 -17.65 -0.13
C ALA A 57 -18.22 -18.14 1.11
N ILE A 58 -17.41 -19.19 0.95
CA ILE A 58 -16.60 -19.77 2.05
C ILE A 58 -15.16 -19.27 1.92
N VAL A 59 -14.67 -18.60 2.95
CA VAL A 59 -13.30 -18.14 3.05
C VAL A 59 -12.40 -19.29 3.51
N THR A 60 -11.31 -19.49 2.80
CA THR A 60 -10.31 -20.52 3.07
C THR A 60 -8.89 -19.92 3.00
N ALA A 61 -7.86 -20.71 3.27
CA ALA A 61 -6.47 -20.29 3.09
C ALA A 61 -6.10 -19.90 1.65
N LYS A 62 -6.96 -20.22 0.66
CA LYS A 62 -6.75 -19.88 -0.76
C LYS A 62 -7.57 -18.68 -1.22
N SER A 63 -8.43 -18.16 -0.37
CA SER A 63 -9.22 -16.96 -0.66
C SER A 63 -8.40 -15.71 -0.38
N ASP A 64 -8.65 -14.64 -1.12
CA ASP A 64 -7.92 -13.37 -0.99
C ASP A 64 -8.03 -12.80 0.43
N GLU A 65 -9.19 -12.94 1.08
CA GLU A 65 -9.44 -12.49 2.45
C GLU A 65 -8.81 -13.40 3.51
N GLY A 66 -8.46 -14.64 3.14
CA GLY A 66 -8.02 -15.68 4.09
C GLY A 66 -6.78 -15.28 4.88
N LEU A 67 -5.79 -14.68 4.22
CA LEU A 67 -4.55 -14.25 4.85
C LEU A 67 -4.77 -13.08 5.83
N GLY A 68 -5.60 -12.11 5.44
CA GLY A 68 -5.97 -10.99 6.31
C GLY A 68 -6.70 -11.46 7.57
N LEU A 69 -7.66 -12.35 7.41
CA LEU A 69 -8.41 -12.98 8.50
C LEU A 69 -7.48 -13.70 9.48
N MET A 70 -6.55 -14.50 8.95
CA MET A 70 -5.59 -15.25 9.77
C MET A 70 -4.63 -14.30 10.51
N ARG A 71 -4.16 -13.24 9.88
CA ARG A 71 -3.32 -12.20 10.50
C ARG A 71 -4.05 -11.47 11.61
N HIS A 72 -5.31 -11.10 11.38
CA HIS A 72 -6.16 -10.49 12.42
C HIS A 72 -6.35 -11.41 13.63
N SER A 73 -6.64 -12.68 13.39
CA SER A 73 -6.77 -13.67 14.47
C SER A 73 -5.43 -13.95 15.18
N THR A 74 -4.29 -13.81 14.48
CA THR A 74 -2.96 -13.91 15.10
C THR A 74 -2.65 -12.70 15.97
N ALA A 75 -3.18 -11.51 15.67
CA ALA A 75 -3.10 -10.36 16.57
C ALA A 75 -3.81 -10.63 17.90
N HIS A 76 -4.98 -11.30 17.87
CA HIS A 76 -5.66 -11.72 19.11
C HIS A 76 -4.90 -12.82 19.86
N LEU A 77 -4.22 -13.73 19.14
CA LEU A 77 -3.32 -14.71 19.77
C LEU A 77 -2.15 -14.01 20.50
N LEU A 78 -1.57 -12.96 19.90
CA LEU A 78 -0.56 -12.14 20.57
C LEU A 78 -1.13 -11.49 21.83
N ALA A 79 -2.31 -10.88 21.74
CA ALA A 79 -2.94 -10.21 22.87
C ALA A 79 -3.26 -11.19 24.01
N ALA A 80 -3.73 -12.40 23.70
CA ALA A 80 -3.94 -13.45 24.70
C ALA A 80 -2.63 -13.86 25.40
N ALA A 81 -1.54 -14.02 24.65
CA ALA A 81 -0.22 -14.30 25.24
C ALA A 81 0.28 -13.16 26.15
N LEU A 82 0.04 -11.91 25.74
CA LEU A 82 0.43 -10.73 26.54
C LEU A 82 -0.42 -10.58 27.80
N THR A 83 -1.70 -10.95 27.76
CA THR A 83 -2.58 -10.99 28.95
C THR A 83 -1.99 -11.90 30.03
N ASP A 84 -1.51 -13.08 29.62
CA ASP A 84 -0.91 -14.04 30.52
C ASP A 84 0.46 -13.60 31.08
N MET A 85 1.25 -12.94 30.25
CA MET A 85 2.65 -12.59 30.58
C MET A 85 2.78 -11.24 31.30
N TYR A 86 1.85 -10.32 31.06
CA TYR A 86 1.87 -8.95 31.61
C TYR A 86 0.54 -8.62 32.30
N PRO A 87 0.29 -9.15 33.51
CA PRO A 87 -0.94 -8.86 34.25
C PRO A 87 -1.20 -7.37 34.39
N GLY A 88 -2.37 -6.91 33.97
CA GLY A 88 -2.75 -5.49 33.97
C GLY A 88 -2.42 -4.73 32.69
N VAL A 89 -1.92 -5.38 31.63
CA VAL A 89 -1.74 -4.77 30.30
C VAL A 89 -3.07 -4.20 29.78
N LYS A 90 -3.02 -3.02 29.14
CA LYS A 90 -4.18 -2.41 28.48
C LYS A 90 -4.03 -2.53 26.98
N PHE A 91 -5.14 -2.76 26.32
CA PHE A 91 -5.18 -3.04 24.89
C PHE A 91 -5.84 -1.89 24.13
N GLY A 92 -5.13 -1.37 23.10
CA GLY A 92 -5.68 -0.48 22.09
C GLY A 92 -6.35 -1.25 20.97
N VAL A 93 -5.75 -1.24 19.78
CA VAL A 93 -6.25 -1.91 18.57
C VAL A 93 -5.22 -2.86 17.98
N GLY A 94 -5.72 -3.96 17.36
CA GLY A 94 -4.91 -5.00 16.75
C GLY A 94 -5.34 -5.38 15.33
N PRO A 95 -5.23 -4.48 14.32
CA PRO A 95 -5.64 -4.78 12.96
C PRO A 95 -4.62 -5.65 12.22
N ALA A 96 -5.12 -6.37 11.21
CA ALA A 96 -4.29 -6.86 10.13
C ALA A 96 -3.82 -5.68 9.24
N ILE A 97 -2.63 -5.81 8.69
CA ILE A 97 -2.05 -4.91 7.71
C ILE A 97 -1.55 -5.72 6.51
N GLU A 98 -1.21 -5.06 5.41
CA GLU A 98 -0.81 -5.71 4.15
C GLU A 98 0.21 -6.85 4.34
N ASN A 99 1.25 -6.64 5.15
CA ASN A 99 2.33 -7.63 5.33
C ASN A 99 2.38 -8.22 6.75
N GLY A 100 1.30 -8.15 7.52
CA GLY A 100 1.30 -8.68 8.87
C GLY A 100 0.15 -8.19 9.73
N PHE A 101 0.44 -7.92 10.97
CA PHE A 101 -0.47 -7.37 11.97
C PHE A 101 0.32 -6.56 13.00
N TYR A 102 -0.37 -5.80 13.81
CA TYR A 102 0.21 -5.23 15.03
C TYR A 102 -0.82 -5.25 16.15
N TYR A 103 -0.34 -4.99 17.37
CA TYR A 103 -1.20 -4.68 18.51
C TYR A 103 -0.61 -3.50 19.29
N ASP A 104 -1.47 -2.53 19.59
CA ASP A 104 -1.15 -1.39 20.45
C ASP A 104 -1.49 -1.72 21.90
N ILE A 105 -0.53 -1.59 22.79
CA ILE A 105 -0.68 -1.89 24.20
C ILE A 105 -0.10 -0.79 25.09
N GLU A 106 -0.70 -0.62 26.24
CA GLU A 106 -0.12 0.08 27.37
C GLU A 106 0.35 -0.97 28.40
N LEU A 107 1.63 -0.97 28.68
CA LEU A 107 2.22 -1.92 29.64
C LEU A 107 2.04 -1.41 31.08
N PRO A 108 1.94 -2.31 32.06
CA PRO A 108 1.97 -1.94 33.47
C PRO A 108 3.21 -1.12 33.82
N GLU A 109 3.11 -0.28 34.86
CA GLU A 109 4.22 0.59 35.29
C GLU A 109 5.50 -0.22 35.57
N GLY A 110 6.60 0.19 34.96
CA GLY A 110 7.90 -0.48 35.05
C GLY A 110 8.10 -1.70 34.16
N ALA A 111 7.06 -2.15 33.42
CA ALA A 111 7.19 -3.20 32.42
C ALA A 111 7.63 -2.61 31.06
N THR A 112 8.44 -3.37 30.34
CA THR A 112 8.87 -3.03 28.98
C THR A 112 8.83 -4.27 28.12
N VAL A 113 8.63 -4.08 26.80
CA VAL A 113 8.77 -5.13 25.78
C VAL A 113 9.79 -4.69 24.76
N SER A 114 10.72 -5.56 24.47
CA SER A 114 11.79 -5.37 23.50
C SER A 114 11.86 -6.57 22.53
N PRO A 115 12.61 -6.52 21.45
CA PRO A 115 12.84 -7.69 20.59
C PRO A 115 13.43 -8.91 21.32
N ASP A 116 14.12 -8.72 22.45
CA ASP A 116 14.69 -9.81 23.26
C ASP A 116 13.58 -10.66 23.92
N ASP A 117 12.40 -10.09 24.11
CA ASP A 117 11.25 -10.77 24.74
C ASP A 117 10.44 -11.60 23.73
N PHE A 118 10.67 -11.39 22.42
CA PHE A 118 9.87 -12.05 21.36
C PHE A 118 9.87 -13.57 21.46
N ALA A 119 11.02 -14.17 21.75
CA ALA A 119 11.12 -15.61 21.85
C ALA A 119 10.21 -16.19 22.97
N ALA A 120 10.09 -15.49 24.09
CA ALA A 120 9.23 -15.90 25.19
C ALA A 120 7.73 -15.67 24.85
N ILE A 121 7.40 -14.55 24.23
CA ILE A 121 6.03 -14.24 23.78
C ILE A 121 5.60 -15.25 22.72
N GLU A 122 6.41 -15.51 21.69
CA GLU A 122 6.13 -16.50 20.64
C GLU A 122 5.97 -17.92 21.21
N ALA A 123 6.75 -18.29 22.23
CA ALA A 123 6.59 -19.57 22.90
C ALA A 123 5.21 -19.67 23.59
N ARG A 124 4.77 -18.61 24.28
CA ARG A 124 3.43 -18.57 24.88
C ARG A 124 2.33 -18.58 23.82
N MET A 125 2.46 -17.81 22.76
CA MET A 125 1.55 -17.88 21.61
C MET A 125 1.45 -19.31 21.06
N ALA A 126 2.58 -20.01 20.93
CA ALA A 126 2.59 -21.39 20.42
C ALA A 126 1.89 -22.39 21.36
N GLU A 127 1.98 -22.21 22.68
CA GLU A 127 1.23 -23.00 23.65
C GLU A 127 -0.29 -22.80 23.48
N ILE A 128 -0.75 -21.54 23.36
CA ILE A 128 -2.16 -21.21 23.13
C ILE A 128 -2.62 -21.76 21.78
N ALA A 129 -1.84 -21.57 20.72
CA ALA A 129 -2.17 -22.08 19.38
C ALA A 129 -2.33 -23.60 19.37
N LYS A 130 -1.44 -24.32 20.07
CA LYS A 130 -1.48 -25.79 20.17
C LYS A 130 -2.70 -26.31 20.92
N SER A 131 -3.29 -25.53 21.79
CA SER A 131 -4.50 -25.94 22.54
C SER A 131 -5.75 -25.99 21.66
N ALA A 132 -5.69 -25.42 20.43
CA ALA A 132 -6.82 -25.23 19.53
C ALA A 132 -8.01 -24.55 20.25
N ALA A 133 -7.70 -23.51 21.03
CA ALA A 133 -8.70 -22.75 21.77
C ALA A 133 -9.68 -22.07 20.81
N ALA A 134 -10.98 -22.20 21.09
CA ALA A 134 -12.01 -21.54 20.28
C ALA A 134 -11.91 -20.02 20.39
N ILE A 135 -12.17 -19.34 19.29
CA ILE A 135 -12.37 -17.90 19.24
C ILE A 135 -13.86 -17.68 19.03
N THR A 136 -14.52 -17.15 20.06
CA THR A 136 -16.00 -17.07 20.10
C THR A 136 -16.45 -15.62 20.07
N ARG A 137 -17.44 -15.34 19.22
CA ARG A 137 -18.12 -14.04 19.10
C ARG A 137 -19.35 -13.99 19.99
N ARG A 138 -19.56 -12.86 20.63
CA ARG A 138 -20.79 -12.56 21.35
C ARG A 138 -21.21 -11.10 21.10
N GLU A 139 -22.47 -10.89 20.78
CA GLU A 139 -23.05 -9.55 20.80
C GLU A 139 -23.45 -9.16 22.22
N VAL A 140 -23.17 -7.93 22.56
CA VAL A 140 -23.42 -7.38 23.89
C VAL A 140 -24.04 -5.99 23.81
N THR A 141 -24.77 -5.63 24.85
CA THR A 141 -25.23 -4.25 24.99
C THR A 141 -24.07 -3.32 25.34
N ARG A 142 -24.24 -2.01 25.15
CA ARG A 142 -23.23 -1.01 25.49
C ARG A 142 -22.89 -1.03 26.98
N ASP A 143 -23.85 -1.26 27.85
CA ASP A 143 -23.62 -1.35 29.29
C ASP A 143 -22.84 -2.60 29.66
N GLU A 144 -23.17 -3.75 29.07
CA GLU A 144 -22.38 -4.98 29.23
C GLU A 144 -20.95 -4.82 28.71
N ALA A 145 -20.77 -4.15 27.56
CA ALA A 145 -19.44 -3.87 27.03
C ALA A 145 -18.62 -3.01 27.99
N ARG A 146 -19.22 -1.97 28.60
CA ARG A 146 -18.53 -1.14 29.61
C ARG A 146 -18.19 -1.92 30.88
N GLU A 147 -19.02 -2.88 31.28
CA GLU A 147 -18.70 -3.77 32.41
C GLU A 147 -17.54 -4.70 32.07
N ILE A 148 -17.55 -5.32 30.88
CA ILE A 148 -16.49 -6.23 30.42
C ILE A 148 -15.14 -5.50 30.36
N PHE A 149 -15.12 -4.27 29.85
CA PHE A 149 -13.92 -3.48 29.64
C PHE A 149 -13.66 -2.43 30.74
N ALA A 150 -14.24 -2.61 31.94
CA ALA A 150 -14.12 -1.62 33.04
C ALA A 150 -12.67 -1.28 33.37
N ASP A 151 -11.75 -2.25 33.24
CA ASP A 151 -10.31 -2.09 33.48
C ASP A 151 -9.50 -1.75 32.21
N GLN A 152 -10.15 -1.47 31.07
CA GLN A 152 -9.54 -1.21 29.76
C GLN A 152 -9.92 0.17 29.22
N PRO A 153 -9.25 1.26 29.68
CA PRO A 153 -9.66 2.63 29.36
C PRO A 153 -9.69 2.93 27.85
N LEU A 154 -8.73 2.38 27.09
CA LEU A 154 -8.69 2.54 25.64
C LEU A 154 -9.89 1.89 24.94
N LYS A 155 -10.37 0.75 25.46
CA LYS A 155 -11.59 0.08 24.94
C LYS A 155 -12.85 0.85 25.31
N LEU A 156 -12.91 1.43 26.51
CA LEU A 156 -14.04 2.29 26.92
C LEU A 156 -14.17 3.51 26.02
N GLU A 157 -13.05 4.15 25.67
CA GLU A 157 -13.03 5.27 24.72
C GLU A 157 -13.54 4.86 23.34
N LEU A 158 -13.14 3.69 22.83
CA LEU A 158 -13.65 3.16 21.56
C LEU A 158 -15.15 2.89 21.61
N ILE A 159 -15.66 2.31 22.72
CA ILE A 159 -17.10 2.06 22.91
C ILE A 159 -17.89 3.35 22.92
N ASP A 160 -17.37 4.42 23.51
CA ASP A 160 -18.05 5.71 23.60
C ASP A 160 -18.10 6.42 22.25
N GLU A 161 -17.20 6.11 21.33
CA GLU A 161 -17.17 6.66 19.96
C GLU A 161 -18.07 5.90 18.96
N LEU A 162 -18.51 4.68 19.30
CA LEU A 162 -19.40 3.93 18.42
C LEU A 162 -20.78 4.63 18.32
N PRO A 163 -21.43 4.66 17.14
CA PRO A 163 -22.81 5.09 16.98
C PRO A 163 -23.77 4.39 17.95
N GLU A 164 -24.81 5.08 18.41
CA GLU A 164 -25.74 4.53 19.41
C GLU A 164 -26.48 3.26 18.94
N ASP A 165 -26.69 3.14 17.64
CA ASP A 165 -27.40 2.04 16.97
C ASP A 165 -26.47 0.94 16.46
N GLU A 166 -25.15 1.06 16.63
CA GLU A 166 -24.19 0.04 16.21
C GLU A 166 -24.19 -1.14 17.18
N ALA A 167 -24.34 -2.36 16.63
CA ALA A 167 -24.22 -3.60 17.42
C ALA A 167 -22.77 -3.77 17.89
N ILE A 168 -22.58 -3.96 19.18
CA ILE A 168 -21.27 -4.17 19.79
C ILE A 168 -20.99 -5.66 19.88
N SER A 169 -19.87 -6.10 19.31
CA SER A 169 -19.40 -7.48 19.43
C SER A 169 -18.09 -7.57 20.19
N VAL A 170 -17.96 -8.63 20.95
CA VAL A 170 -16.75 -9.02 21.66
C VAL A 170 -16.32 -10.41 21.24
N TYR A 171 -15.02 -10.61 21.18
CA TYR A 171 -14.41 -11.91 20.88
C TYR A 171 -13.61 -12.39 22.07
N GLN A 172 -13.81 -13.65 22.44
CA GLN A 172 -13.11 -14.28 23.54
C GLN A 172 -12.17 -15.37 23.06
N LEU A 173 -10.93 -15.34 23.55
CA LEU A 173 -9.90 -16.34 23.37
C LEU A 173 -9.25 -16.65 24.71
N GLY A 174 -9.63 -17.76 25.33
CA GLY A 174 -9.22 -18.08 26.72
C GLY A 174 -9.67 -17.00 27.69
N ASP A 175 -8.72 -16.42 28.44
CA ASP A 175 -8.98 -15.33 29.39
C ASP A 175 -8.96 -13.93 28.73
N PHE A 176 -8.52 -13.85 27.49
CA PHE A 176 -8.51 -12.59 26.73
C PHE A 176 -9.87 -12.34 26.07
N THR A 177 -10.39 -11.13 26.25
CA THR A 177 -11.60 -10.65 25.59
C THR A 177 -11.29 -9.34 24.88
N ASP A 178 -11.70 -9.21 23.61
CA ASP A 178 -11.48 -8.01 22.81
C ASP A 178 -12.78 -7.40 22.30
N LEU A 179 -12.80 -6.06 22.18
CA LEU A 179 -13.79 -5.31 21.42
C LEU A 179 -13.40 -5.41 19.94
N CYS A 180 -14.15 -6.15 19.15
CA CYS A 180 -13.80 -6.42 17.76
C CYS A 180 -15.04 -6.69 16.92
N ARG A 181 -14.99 -6.23 15.65
CA ARG A 181 -16.06 -6.50 14.66
C ARG A 181 -15.93 -7.88 14.03
N GLY A 182 -14.74 -8.47 14.05
CA GLY A 182 -14.45 -9.73 13.38
C GLY A 182 -14.38 -9.64 11.86
N PRO A 183 -14.55 -10.76 11.14
CA PRO A 183 -14.57 -12.13 11.70
C PRO A 183 -13.21 -12.65 12.13
N HIS A 184 -13.21 -13.82 12.77
CA HIS A 184 -12.01 -14.56 13.17
C HIS A 184 -12.01 -15.99 12.65
N VAL A 185 -10.85 -16.64 12.65
CA VAL A 185 -10.78 -18.10 12.48
C VAL A 185 -11.48 -18.80 13.66
N PRO A 186 -12.07 -19.99 13.47
CA PRO A 186 -12.90 -20.63 14.51
C PRO A 186 -12.12 -21.05 15.76
N ASP A 187 -10.85 -21.37 15.60
CA ASP A 187 -9.97 -21.77 16.70
C ASP A 187 -8.50 -21.48 16.37
N THR A 188 -7.66 -21.42 17.40
CA THR A 188 -6.23 -21.12 17.26
C THR A 188 -5.44 -22.22 16.53
N GLY A 189 -5.99 -23.43 16.38
CA GLY A 189 -5.38 -24.51 15.60
C GLY A 189 -5.42 -24.25 14.08
N LYS A 190 -6.22 -23.27 13.62
CA LYS A 190 -6.27 -22.81 12.23
C LYS A 190 -5.20 -21.77 11.91
N LEU A 191 -4.55 -21.22 12.93
CA LEU A 191 -3.47 -20.25 12.72
C LEU A 191 -2.24 -20.95 12.15
N GLY A 192 -1.60 -20.26 11.18
CA GLY A 192 -0.40 -20.75 10.52
C GLY A 192 0.89 -20.44 11.28
N ALA A 193 1.96 -20.25 10.53
CA ALA A 193 3.25 -19.84 11.08
C ALA A 193 3.29 -18.32 11.24
N TYR A 194 3.82 -17.82 12.33
CA TYR A 194 3.91 -16.40 12.64
C TYR A 194 5.27 -16.03 13.23
N LYS A 195 5.59 -14.75 13.19
CA LYS A 195 6.82 -14.17 13.75
C LYS A 195 6.57 -12.75 14.21
N LEU A 196 7.02 -12.41 15.41
CA LEU A 196 7.10 -11.02 15.87
C LEU A 196 8.33 -10.36 15.22
N THR A 197 8.17 -9.13 14.75
CA THR A 197 9.18 -8.49 13.89
C THR A 197 9.76 -7.22 14.48
N LYS A 198 8.95 -6.41 15.19
CA LYS A 198 9.37 -5.08 15.63
C LYS A 198 8.56 -4.61 16.83
N VAL A 199 9.19 -3.79 17.67
CA VAL A 199 8.52 -2.94 18.67
C VAL A 199 8.74 -1.49 18.31
N ALA A 200 7.72 -0.65 18.43
CA ALA A 200 7.80 0.79 18.22
C ALA A 200 6.85 1.54 19.18
N GLY A 201 7.14 2.79 19.48
CA GLY A 201 6.16 3.70 20.06
C GLY A 201 5.15 4.13 19.00
N ALA A 202 3.89 4.24 19.38
CA ALA A 202 2.82 4.76 18.53
C ALA A 202 1.87 5.62 19.38
N TYR A 203 1.57 6.82 18.92
CA TYR A 203 0.57 7.65 19.60
C TYR A 203 -0.83 7.07 19.40
N TRP A 204 -1.62 7.02 20.47
CA TRP A 204 -3.00 6.57 20.42
C TRP A 204 -3.78 7.35 19.35
N LYS A 205 -4.49 6.61 18.49
CA LYS A 205 -5.22 7.14 17.30
C LYS A 205 -4.36 7.99 16.34
N GLY A 206 -3.04 7.87 16.41
CA GLY A 206 -2.12 8.63 15.54
C GLY A 206 -1.98 10.12 15.88
N ASP A 207 -2.55 10.58 16.97
CA ASP A 207 -2.44 11.98 17.43
C ASP A 207 -1.29 12.11 18.43
N SER A 208 -0.31 12.95 18.12
CA SER A 208 0.86 13.23 18.97
C SER A 208 0.52 13.89 20.32
N ASN A 209 -0.71 14.36 20.51
CA ASN A 209 -1.19 14.89 21.78
C ASN A 209 -1.71 13.79 22.72
N ASN A 210 -1.98 12.60 22.20
CA ASN A 210 -2.41 11.45 22.99
C ASN A 210 -1.21 10.69 23.57
N GLU A 211 -1.50 9.77 24.48
CA GLU A 211 -0.47 8.92 25.09
C GLU A 211 0.26 8.04 24.07
N MET A 212 1.51 7.76 24.38
CA MET A 212 2.36 6.90 23.57
C MET A 212 2.22 5.45 24.04
N LEU A 213 1.69 4.61 23.18
CA LEU A 213 1.54 3.17 23.38
C LEU A 213 2.75 2.41 22.84
N THR A 214 2.92 1.20 23.30
CA THR A 214 3.84 0.22 22.73
C THR A 214 3.14 -0.55 21.62
N ARG A 215 3.63 -0.46 20.39
CA ARG A 215 3.14 -1.21 19.23
C ARG A 215 4.04 -2.38 18.93
N ILE A 216 3.50 -3.60 19.02
CA ILE A 216 4.20 -4.83 18.68
C ILE A 216 3.74 -5.27 17.29
N TYR A 217 4.66 -5.38 16.36
CA TYR A 217 4.41 -5.86 15.00
C TYR A 217 4.72 -7.36 14.88
N GLY A 218 3.92 -8.03 14.09
CA GLY A 218 4.16 -9.40 13.69
C GLY A 218 3.72 -9.66 12.26
N THR A 219 4.10 -10.81 11.74
CA THR A 219 3.60 -11.31 10.47
C THR A 219 3.14 -12.75 10.62
N ALA A 220 2.24 -13.21 9.73
CA ALA A 220 1.75 -14.57 9.74
C ALA A 220 1.43 -15.04 8.33
N PHE A 221 1.66 -16.35 8.08
CA PHE A 221 1.44 -17.05 6.82
C PHE A 221 0.84 -18.43 7.10
N PHE A 222 0.13 -19.00 6.13
CA PHE A 222 -0.47 -20.33 6.33
C PHE A 222 0.57 -21.43 6.43
N SER A 223 1.74 -21.28 5.85
CA SER A 223 2.82 -22.25 5.94
C SER A 223 4.11 -21.65 6.50
N LYS A 224 4.91 -22.53 7.14
CA LYS A 224 6.25 -22.17 7.62
C LYS A 224 7.18 -21.77 6.46
N LYS A 225 7.02 -22.40 5.29
CA LYS A 225 7.82 -22.10 4.11
C LYS A 225 7.58 -20.67 3.62
N GLU A 226 6.32 -20.23 3.53
CA GLU A 226 5.98 -18.86 3.15
C GLU A 226 6.53 -17.84 4.14
N LEU A 227 6.42 -18.13 5.45
CA LEU A 227 7.01 -17.27 6.48
C LEU A 227 8.53 -17.18 6.34
N GLU A 228 9.22 -18.31 6.16
CA GLU A 228 10.69 -18.34 5.98
C GLU A 228 11.12 -17.57 4.72
N GLU A 229 10.39 -17.70 3.62
CA GLU A 229 10.64 -16.97 2.39
C GLU A 229 10.43 -15.46 2.59
N TYR A 230 9.35 -15.06 3.24
CA TYR A 230 9.09 -13.65 3.57
C TYR A 230 10.19 -13.06 4.46
N LEU A 231 10.59 -13.76 5.54
CA LEU A 231 11.65 -13.30 6.43
C LEU A 231 13.00 -13.21 5.73
N HIS A 232 13.30 -14.17 4.84
CA HIS A 232 14.49 -14.13 3.99
C HIS A 232 14.48 -12.91 3.07
N ASN A 233 13.35 -12.62 2.42
CA ASN A 233 13.19 -11.46 1.56
C ASN A 233 13.33 -10.14 2.33
N LEU A 234 12.82 -10.06 3.56
CA LEU A 234 13.03 -8.89 4.43
C LEU A 234 14.51 -8.68 4.78
N GLU A 235 15.21 -9.75 5.14
CA GLU A 235 16.65 -9.70 5.45
C GLU A 235 17.46 -9.27 4.22
N GLU A 236 17.13 -9.81 3.04
CA GLU A 236 17.76 -9.41 1.78
C GLU A 236 17.44 -7.95 1.42
N ALA A 237 16.20 -7.48 1.65
CA ALA A 237 15.82 -6.10 1.44
C ALA A 237 16.61 -5.15 2.36
N GLU A 238 16.82 -5.51 3.64
CA GLU A 238 17.62 -4.74 4.57
C GLU A 238 19.11 -4.68 4.16
N LYS A 239 19.67 -5.81 3.69
CA LYS A 239 21.04 -5.85 3.13
C LYS A 239 21.18 -4.97 1.89
N ARG A 240 20.12 -4.83 1.10
CA ARG A 240 20.07 -4.05 -0.14
C ARG A 240 19.55 -2.62 0.06
N ASP A 241 19.32 -2.18 1.29
CA ASP A 241 18.85 -0.82 1.55
C ASP A 241 19.80 0.20 0.91
N HIS A 242 19.30 0.93 -0.08
CA HIS A 242 20.05 1.91 -0.85
C HIS A 242 20.66 3.03 0.02
N ARG A 243 20.05 3.35 1.17
CA ARG A 243 20.55 4.36 2.12
C ARG A 243 21.81 3.87 2.82
N LYS A 244 21.86 2.57 3.16
CA LYS A 244 23.02 1.89 3.75
C LYS A 244 24.10 1.73 2.70
N LEU A 245 23.77 1.08 1.59
CA LEU A 245 24.73 0.82 0.49
C LEU A 245 25.23 2.12 -0.14
N GLY A 246 24.40 3.12 -0.33
CA GLY A 246 24.77 4.42 -0.88
C GLY A 246 25.86 5.10 -0.05
N ARG A 247 25.76 5.02 1.29
CA ARG A 247 26.76 5.54 2.22
C ARG A 247 28.04 4.70 2.22
N GLU A 248 27.91 3.39 2.39
CA GLU A 248 29.06 2.47 2.49
C GLU A 248 29.89 2.45 1.21
N LEU A 249 29.24 2.49 0.06
CA LEU A 249 29.91 2.49 -1.25
C LEU A 249 30.35 3.89 -1.71
N GLY A 250 29.94 4.95 -1.02
CA GLY A 250 30.23 6.33 -1.41
C GLY A 250 29.57 6.73 -2.72
N ILE A 251 28.28 6.42 -2.87
CA ILE A 251 27.49 6.71 -4.07
C ILE A 251 26.85 8.10 -3.96
N TYR A 252 26.19 8.39 -2.85
CA TYR A 252 25.55 9.67 -2.59
C TYR A 252 25.52 10.00 -1.10
N MET A 253 25.21 11.25 -0.79
CA MET A 253 24.97 11.71 0.57
C MET A 253 23.76 12.65 0.63
N MET A 254 23.14 12.70 1.78
CA MET A 254 22.14 13.70 2.13
C MET A 254 22.78 14.68 3.10
N GLU A 255 22.79 15.97 2.72
CA GLU A 255 23.37 17.05 3.53
C GLU A 255 22.27 18.02 3.97
N PRO A 256 22.00 18.18 5.28
CA PRO A 256 20.96 19.07 5.77
C PRO A 256 21.06 20.51 5.23
N MET A 257 22.25 21.04 5.02
CA MET A 257 22.47 22.36 4.45
C MET A 257 22.02 22.47 2.99
N ALA A 258 22.04 21.38 2.23
CA ALA A 258 21.51 21.34 0.87
C ALA A 258 19.97 21.30 0.85
N GLY A 259 19.39 20.77 1.91
CA GLY A 259 17.94 20.58 2.08
C GLY A 259 17.52 19.12 2.15
N VAL A 260 16.43 18.86 2.84
CA VAL A 260 15.88 17.51 3.00
C VAL A 260 15.39 16.98 1.65
N GLY A 261 15.80 15.77 1.28
CA GLY A 261 15.38 15.12 0.04
C GLY A 261 16.09 15.64 -1.22
N LEU A 262 17.21 16.32 -1.06
CA LEU A 262 18.07 16.79 -2.16
C LEU A 262 19.40 16.01 -2.12
N PRO A 263 19.53 14.90 -2.86
CA PRO A 263 20.73 14.07 -2.83
C PRO A 263 21.92 14.74 -3.53
N LEU A 264 23.10 14.61 -2.91
CA LEU A 264 24.38 14.99 -3.51
C LEU A 264 25.08 13.71 -3.98
N TYR A 265 25.27 13.56 -5.28
CA TYR A 265 25.95 12.39 -5.83
C TYR A 265 27.48 12.57 -5.76
N LEU A 266 28.12 11.60 -5.12
CA LEU A 266 29.57 11.54 -5.00
C LEU A 266 30.20 11.06 -6.34
N PRO A 267 31.52 11.14 -6.54
CA PRO A 267 32.15 10.79 -7.83
C PRO A 267 31.79 9.39 -8.35
N LYS A 268 31.66 8.39 -7.47
CA LYS A 268 31.24 7.05 -7.87
C LYS A 268 29.77 7.04 -8.35
N GLY A 269 28.89 7.71 -7.63
CA GLY A 269 27.48 7.82 -8.00
C GLY A 269 27.29 8.56 -9.31
N ALA A 270 27.99 9.69 -9.49
CA ALA A 270 27.96 10.44 -10.75
C ALA A 270 28.43 9.56 -11.94
N ARG A 271 29.42 8.70 -11.73
CA ARG A 271 29.86 7.74 -12.76
C ARG A 271 28.79 6.70 -13.08
N VAL A 272 28.14 6.13 -12.07
CA VAL A 272 27.05 5.18 -12.26
C VAL A 272 25.91 5.83 -13.07
N ILE A 273 25.45 7.03 -12.67
CA ILE A 273 24.42 7.78 -13.39
C ILE A 273 24.82 8.00 -14.86
N ARG A 274 26.06 8.44 -15.11
CA ARG A 274 26.54 8.66 -16.49
C ARG A 274 26.52 7.38 -17.32
N THR A 275 26.97 6.27 -16.76
CA THR A 275 26.96 4.97 -17.45
C THR A 275 25.53 4.56 -17.82
N LEU A 276 24.58 4.71 -16.89
CA LEU A 276 23.17 4.41 -17.15
C LEU A 276 22.57 5.34 -18.23
N GLN A 277 22.84 6.63 -18.13
CA GLN A 277 22.39 7.60 -19.12
C GLN A 277 22.95 7.33 -20.52
N GLU A 278 24.24 6.98 -20.64
CA GLU A 278 24.88 6.67 -21.92
C GLU A 278 24.30 5.39 -22.55
N TRP A 279 24.05 4.37 -21.73
CA TRP A 279 23.42 3.13 -22.18
C TRP A 279 22.00 3.38 -22.67
N LEU A 280 21.16 4.04 -21.85
CA LEU A 280 19.76 4.30 -22.19
C LEU A 280 19.61 5.28 -23.35
N ARG A 281 20.47 6.32 -23.44
CA ARG A 281 20.49 7.26 -24.56
C ARG A 281 20.69 6.54 -25.88
N ARG A 282 21.63 5.61 -25.96
CA ARG A 282 21.89 4.82 -27.17
C ARG A 282 20.68 3.99 -27.54
N ASP A 283 20.08 3.30 -26.56
CA ASP A 283 18.90 2.47 -26.79
C ASP A 283 17.68 3.29 -27.26
N LEU A 284 17.47 4.47 -26.67
CA LEU A 284 16.39 5.39 -27.07
C LEU A 284 16.59 5.93 -28.50
N TYR A 285 17.81 6.33 -28.87
CA TYR A 285 18.08 6.74 -30.25
C TYR A 285 17.83 5.61 -31.26
N GLU A 286 18.23 4.39 -30.96
CA GLU A 286 17.96 3.22 -31.81
C GLU A 286 16.44 2.97 -31.98
N ARG A 287 15.63 3.37 -31.01
CA ARG A 287 14.16 3.29 -31.03
C ARG A 287 13.48 4.53 -31.62
N GLY A 288 14.27 5.50 -32.14
CA GLY A 288 13.77 6.71 -32.82
C GLY A 288 13.30 7.83 -31.89
N TYR A 289 13.79 7.85 -30.64
CA TYR A 289 13.61 8.98 -29.75
C TYR A 289 14.67 10.07 -30.01
N GLU A 290 14.31 11.34 -29.88
CA GLU A 290 15.19 12.49 -29.97
C GLU A 290 15.37 13.15 -28.62
N GLU A 291 16.65 13.38 -28.21
CA GLU A 291 16.95 14.03 -26.95
C GLU A 291 16.68 15.50 -26.97
N VAL A 292 15.97 16.01 -26.01
CA VAL A 292 15.71 17.44 -25.79
C VAL A 292 16.20 17.85 -24.39
N ILE A 293 16.38 19.15 -24.16
CA ILE A 293 16.79 19.70 -22.87
C ILE A 293 15.92 20.92 -22.59
N THR A 294 15.25 20.89 -21.43
CA THR A 294 14.35 21.95 -20.99
C THR A 294 14.88 22.69 -19.75
N PRO A 295 14.56 23.97 -19.56
CA PRO A 295 14.99 24.75 -18.40
C PRO A 295 14.47 24.16 -17.08
N HIS A 296 15.19 24.39 -15.99
CA HIS A 296 14.74 24.02 -14.65
C HIS A 296 13.71 24.98 -14.05
N ILE A 297 13.69 26.21 -14.54
CA ILE A 297 12.88 27.32 -14.02
C ILE A 297 12.00 27.85 -15.14
N TYR A 298 10.72 28.03 -14.85
CA TYR A 298 9.73 28.59 -15.77
C TYR A 298 8.96 29.74 -15.13
N ASN A 299 8.49 30.67 -15.93
CA ASN A 299 7.44 31.61 -15.52
C ASN A 299 6.21 30.81 -15.05
N ALA A 300 5.58 31.24 -13.96
CA ALA A 300 4.42 30.54 -13.37
C ALA A 300 3.22 30.43 -14.34
N ASP A 301 3.14 31.25 -15.37
CA ASP A 301 2.07 31.21 -16.37
C ASP A 301 2.06 29.92 -17.21
N VAL A 302 3.22 29.26 -17.34
CA VAL A 302 3.29 27.91 -17.96
C VAL A 302 2.42 26.92 -17.17
N TRP A 303 2.49 26.98 -15.86
CA TRP A 303 1.76 26.09 -14.96
C TRP A 303 0.29 26.44 -14.84
N LYS A 304 -0.06 27.71 -14.95
CA LYS A 304 -1.45 28.19 -15.04
C LYS A 304 -2.09 27.73 -16.34
N THR A 305 -1.39 27.89 -17.48
CA THR A 305 -1.88 27.48 -18.81
C THR A 305 -2.07 25.98 -18.92
N SER A 306 -1.18 25.18 -18.35
CA SER A 306 -1.24 23.72 -18.37
C SER A 306 -2.18 23.13 -17.29
N GLY A 307 -2.77 23.97 -16.42
CA GLY A 307 -3.67 23.55 -15.34
C GLY A 307 -2.99 23.04 -14.07
N HIS A 308 -1.70 22.78 -14.08
CA HIS A 308 -0.97 22.25 -12.91
C HIS A 308 -0.99 23.17 -11.70
N TYR A 309 -1.06 24.48 -11.90
CA TYR A 309 -1.18 25.45 -10.83
C TYR A 309 -2.40 25.22 -9.92
N GLY A 310 -3.51 24.71 -10.49
CA GLY A 310 -4.74 24.41 -9.73
C GLY A 310 -4.70 23.09 -8.97
N PHE A 311 -4.04 22.06 -9.51
CA PHE A 311 -4.09 20.69 -8.97
C PHE A 311 -2.82 20.25 -8.25
N TYR A 312 -1.68 20.90 -8.51
CA TYR A 312 -0.37 20.45 -8.07
C TYR A 312 0.44 21.51 -7.34
N LYS A 313 -0.14 22.68 -7.07
CA LYS A 313 0.54 23.84 -6.49
C LYS A 313 1.25 23.55 -5.18
N GLU A 314 0.66 22.73 -4.30
CA GLU A 314 1.19 22.39 -2.99
C GLU A 314 2.52 21.60 -3.09
N ASN A 315 2.73 20.91 -4.20
CA ASN A 315 3.94 20.14 -4.48
C ASN A 315 4.99 20.91 -5.31
N MET A 316 4.82 22.21 -5.48
CA MET A 316 5.71 23.03 -6.33
C MET A 316 6.46 24.08 -5.52
N TYR A 317 7.65 24.42 -5.98
CA TYR A 317 8.44 25.54 -5.45
C TYR A 317 8.19 26.79 -6.29
N PHE A 318 7.58 27.81 -5.70
CA PHE A 318 7.36 29.11 -6.29
C PHE A 318 8.25 30.18 -5.65
N PHE A 319 8.65 31.16 -6.44
CA PHE A 319 9.39 32.31 -5.97
C PHE A 319 9.14 33.51 -6.88
N ASN A 320 9.28 34.72 -6.31
CA ASN A 320 9.11 35.96 -7.05
C ASN A 320 10.45 36.63 -7.31
N ILE A 321 10.63 37.15 -8.52
CA ILE A 321 11.77 37.97 -8.91
C ILE A 321 11.26 39.38 -9.20
N ASN A 322 11.94 40.40 -8.63
CA ASN A 322 11.67 41.77 -8.99
C ASN A 322 12.42 42.09 -10.29
N GLU A 323 11.69 42.18 -11.39
CA GLU A 323 12.20 42.60 -12.73
C GLU A 323 12.11 44.11 -12.97
N GLY A 324 11.55 44.85 -11.98
CA GLY A 324 11.51 46.30 -11.98
C GLY A 324 12.68 46.91 -11.21
N THR A 325 12.52 48.17 -10.80
CA THR A 325 13.47 48.88 -9.93
C THR A 325 13.00 48.85 -8.49
N ASP A 326 13.82 49.30 -7.55
CA ASP A 326 13.41 49.44 -6.14
C ASP A 326 12.30 50.51 -5.96
N GLU A 327 12.25 51.50 -6.89
CA GLU A 327 11.24 52.56 -6.90
C GLU A 327 9.95 52.15 -7.58
N ASP A 328 10.03 51.23 -8.58
CA ASP A 328 8.89 50.66 -9.32
C ASP A 328 9.05 49.13 -9.43
N PRO A 329 8.72 48.38 -8.34
CA PRO A 329 8.90 46.93 -8.29
C PRO A 329 7.88 46.22 -9.17
N ARG A 330 8.38 45.38 -10.09
CA ARG A 330 7.57 44.49 -10.90
C ARG A 330 7.89 43.05 -10.55
N LEU A 331 7.06 42.45 -9.72
CA LEU A 331 7.23 41.07 -9.29
C LEU A 331 6.71 40.09 -10.33
N THR A 332 7.60 39.22 -10.82
CA THR A 332 7.26 38.12 -11.71
C THR A 332 7.41 36.81 -10.95
N GLU A 333 6.34 35.99 -10.97
CA GLU A 333 6.31 34.69 -10.29
C GLU A 333 6.93 33.64 -11.20
N TYR A 334 7.88 32.88 -10.66
CA TYR A 334 8.53 31.73 -11.28
C TYR A 334 8.32 30.48 -10.47
N ALA A 335 8.49 29.33 -11.10
CA ALA A 335 8.49 28.04 -10.43
C ALA A 335 9.65 27.16 -10.91
N VAL A 336 10.17 26.35 -10.01
CA VAL A 336 11.05 25.23 -10.37
C VAL A 336 10.19 24.12 -10.96
N LYS A 337 10.59 23.50 -12.07
CA LYS A 337 9.79 22.50 -12.75
C LYS A 337 9.56 21.24 -11.88
N PRO A 338 8.30 20.84 -11.62
CA PRO A 338 7.97 19.57 -10.95
C PRO A 338 7.86 18.42 -11.95
N MET A 339 7.80 18.72 -13.26
CA MET A 339 7.70 17.78 -14.39
C MET A 339 8.19 18.40 -15.67
N ASN A 340 8.49 17.58 -16.67
CA ASN A 340 9.05 18.01 -17.95
C ASN A 340 7.99 18.24 -19.04
N CYS A 341 6.78 17.71 -18.87
CA CYS A 341 5.70 17.69 -19.86
C CYS A 341 5.43 19.05 -20.56
N PRO A 342 5.27 20.19 -19.83
CA PRO A 342 5.03 21.46 -20.49
C PRO A 342 6.18 21.92 -21.38
N GLY A 343 7.43 21.59 -21.01
CA GLY A 343 8.61 21.88 -21.83
C GLY A 343 8.57 21.13 -23.15
N HIS A 344 8.31 19.83 -23.14
CA HIS A 344 8.21 19.03 -24.36
C HIS A 344 7.03 19.46 -25.24
N VAL A 345 5.89 19.82 -24.64
CA VAL A 345 4.74 20.37 -25.40
C VAL A 345 5.10 21.71 -26.06
N MET A 346 5.86 22.59 -25.37
CA MET A 346 6.32 23.84 -25.97
C MET A 346 7.29 23.60 -27.13
N LEU A 347 8.18 22.64 -27.04
CA LEU A 347 9.08 22.22 -28.10
C LEU A 347 8.27 21.69 -29.32
N TYR A 348 7.32 20.79 -29.07
CA TYR A 348 6.42 20.32 -30.14
C TYR A 348 5.67 21.46 -30.81
N LYS A 349 5.20 22.47 -30.08
CA LYS A 349 4.48 23.63 -30.62
C LYS A 349 5.36 24.66 -31.30
N SER A 350 6.69 24.56 -31.20
CA SER A 350 7.62 25.53 -31.80
C SER A 350 7.67 25.47 -33.33
N GLU A 351 7.22 24.34 -33.91
CA GLU A 351 7.18 24.08 -35.32
C GLU A 351 5.81 23.60 -35.80
N LEU A 352 5.53 23.69 -37.08
CA LEU A 352 4.33 23.14 -37.69
C LEU A 352 4.59 21.70 -38.10
N HIS A 353 3.84 20.78 -37.52
CA HIS A 353 3.94 19.37 -37.87
C HIS A 353 2.77 18.90 -38.72
N SER A 354 3.07 18.06 -39.70
CA SER A 354 2.08 17.32 -40.49
C SER A 354 1.78 16.00 -39.73
N TYR A 355 0.58 15.46 -39.95
CA TYR A 355 0.25 14.11 -39.47
C TYR A 355 1.22 13.03 -39.99
N ARG A 356 1.97 13.33 -41.09
CA ARG A 356 3.00 12.43 -41.65
C ARG A 356 4.31 12.45 -40.89
N ASP A 357 4.53 13.46 -40.05
CA ASP A 357 5.71 13.57 -39.20
C ASP A 357 5.57 12.79 -37.93
N LEU A 358 4.32 12.34 -37.60
CA LEU A 358 4.00 11.57 -36.42
C LEU A 358 4.23 10.05 -36.62
N PRO A 359 4.69 9.32 -35.60
CA PRO A 359 4.90 9.76 -34.23
C PRO A 359 6.22 10.54 -34.06
N LEU A 360 6.22 11.58 -33.22
CA LEU A 360 7.41 12.25 -32.73
C LEU A 360 7.67 11.85 -31.27
N ARG A 361 8.89 11.46 -30.96
CA ARG A 361 9.28 10.94 -29.63
C ARG A 361 10.40 11.78 -29.07
N TYR A 362 10.11 12.59 -28.05
CA TYR A 362 11.11 13.39 -27.34
C TYR A 362 11.42 12.76 -26.01
N PHE A 363 12.70 12.73 -25.61
CA PHE A 363 13.11 12.34 -24.27
C PHE A 363 14.12 13.33 -23.69
N GLU A 364 14.20 13.42 -22.37
CA GLU A 364 15.28 14.09 -21.67
C GLU A 364 15.64 13.38 -20.36
N PHE A 365 16.89 13.48 -19.95
CA PHE A 365 17.25 13.22 -18.56
C PHE A 365 16.90 14.45 -17.72
N GLY A 366 15.60 14.62 -17.47
CA GLY A 366 15.03 15.83 -16.90
C GLY A 366 15.06 15.83 -15.38
N THR A 367 15.82 16.78 -14.79
CA THR A 367 15.80 16.96 -13.35
C THR A 367 14.59 17.78 -12.93
N VAL A 368 13.79 17.24 -12.04
CA VAL A 368 12.56 17.84 -11.51
C VAL A 368 12.63 17.99 -10.00
N TYR A 369 11.81 18.93 -9.48
CA TYR A 369 11.79 19.25 -8.05
C TYR A 369 10.36 19.27 -7.53
N ARG A 370 10.08 18.51 -6.47
CA ARG A 370 8.77 18.41 -5.86
C ARG A 370 8.84 18.72 -4.37
N HIS A 371 7.95 19.58 -3.90
CA HIS A 371 7.85 19.90 -2.49
C HIS A 371 7.16 18.76 -1.74
N GLU A 372 7.90 17.67 -1.52
CA GLU A 372 7.43 16.55 -0.71
C GLU A 372 7.45 16.91 0.78
N MET A 373 6.44 16.47 1.54
CA MET A 373 6.43 16.65 2.99
C MET A 373 7.60 15.91 3.64
N SER A 374 8.19 16.48 4.70
CA SER A 374 9.40 15.91 5.33
C SER A 374 9.20 14.46 5.82
N GLY A 375 8.00 14.13 6.31
CA GLY A 375 7.70 12.79 6.83
C GLY A 375 7.60 11.68 5.78
N VAL A 376 7.50 12.02 4.48
CA VAL A 376 7.39 11.03 3.40
C VAL A 376 8.67 10.86 2.58
N VAL A 377 9.69 11.69 2.82
CA VAL A 377 10.98 11.59 2.12
C VAL A 377 11.72 10.33 2.56
N HIS A 378 12.17 9.51 1.61
CA HIS A 378 12.82 8.23 1.86
C HIS A 378 14.00 7.96 0.92
N GLY A 379 15.18 8.45 1.29
CA GLY A 379 16.42 8.27 0.50
C GLY A 379 16.26 8.73 -0.94
N LEU A 380 16.61 7.85 -1.91
CA LEU A 380 16.42 8.10 -3.35
C LEU A 380 15.05 7.65 -3.87
N LEU A 381 14.30 6.83 -3.09
CA LEU A 381 12.99 6.33 -3.52
C LEU A 381 11.91 7.43 -3.52
N ARG A 382 12.02 8.38 -2.59
CA ARG A 382 11.15 9.56 -2.55
C ARG A 382 11.96 10.78 -2.14
N ALA A 383 12.39 11.55 -3.13
CA ALA A 383 13.26 12.70 -3.00
C ALA A 383 12.54 13.98 -3.47
N ARG A 384 13.04 15.14 -3.06
CA ARG A 384 12.56 16.45 -3.50
C ARG A 384 13.20 16.92 -4.80
N GLY A 385 14.39 16.42 -5.12
CA GLY A 385 15.07 16.65 -6.39
C GLY A 385 15.56 15.32 -6.96
N PHE A 386 15.18 15.01 -8.19
CA PHE A 386 15.56 13.77 -8.87
C PHE A 386 15.52 13.95 -10.39
N THR A 387 16.26 13.07 -11.08
CA THR A 387 16.33 13.10 -12.55
C THR A 387 15.54 11.91 -13.09
N GLN A 388 14.67 12.17 -14.06
CA GLN A 388 13.89 11.17 -14.78
C GLN A 388 14.45 10.99 -16.18
N ASP A 389 14.43 9.77 -16.68
CA ASP A 389 14.50 9.43 -18.10
C ASP A 389 13.09 9.58 -18.69
N ASP A 390 12.66 10.82 -18.83
CA ASP A 390 11.29 11.19 -19.19
C ASP A 390 11.12 11.31 -20.70
N ALA A 391 10.03 10.77 -21.22
CA ALA A 391 9.73 10.82 -22.66
C ALA A 391 8.27 11.19 -22.92
N HIS A 392 8.05 11.91 -24.02
CA HIS A 392 6.73 12.27 -24.52
C HIS A 392 6.61 11.89 -26.00
N VAL A 393 5.60 11.09 -26.30
CA VAL A 393 5.28 10.65 -27.66
C VAL A 393 4.08 11.43 -28.18
N PHE A 394 4.26 12.14 -29.28
CA PHE A 394 3.20 12.85 -29.99
C PHE A 394 2.78 12.00 -31.18
N CYS A 395 1.56 11.48 -31.16
CA CYS A 395 1.06 10.55 -32.16
C CYS A 395 -0.42 10.79 -32.49
N THR A 396 -0.90 10.20 -33.59
CA THR A 396 -2.33 10.17 -33.91
C THR A 396 -3.04 9.11 -33.06
N ARG A 397 -4.38 9.19 -32.96
CA ARG A 397 -5.18 8.19 -32.23
C ARG A 397 -4.93 6.77 -32.71
N ASP A 398 -4.76 6.57 -34.00
CA ASP A 398 -4.54 5.24 -34.60
C ASP A 398 -3.15 4.66 -34.28
N GLN A 399 -2.20 5.51 -33.91
CA GLN A 399 -0.83 5.10 -33.56
C GLN A 399 -0.67 4.75 -32.08
N VAL A 400 -1.63 5.12 -31.20
CA VAL A 400 -1.47 5.00 -29.75
C VAL A 400 -1.14 3.57 -29.32
N VAL A 401 -1.85 2.57 -29.85
CA VAL A 401 -1.63 1.16 -29.47
C VAL A 401 -0.22 0.70 -29.83
N ASP A 402 0.23 1.01 -31.05
CA ASP A 402 1.57 0.62 -31.54
C ASP A 402 2.68 1.30 -30.72
N GLU A 403 2.48 2.57 -30.35
CA GLU A 403 3.44 3.30 -29.50
C GLU A 403 3.49 2.74 -28.07
N VAL A 404 2.34 2.36 -27.49
CA VAL A 404 2.32 1.71 -26.16
C VAL A 404 3.00 0.35 -26.20
N VAL A 405 2.79 -0.47 -27.25
CA VAL A 405 3.51 -1.74 -27.42
C VAL A 405 5.03 -1.51 -27.47
N ALA A 406 5.48 -0.50 -28.23
CA ALA A 406 6.91 -0.16 -28.31
C ALA A 406 7.48 0.31 -26.96
N ILE A 407 6.68 0.98 -26.12
CA ILE A 407 7.07 1.35 -24.75
C ILE A 407 7.15 0.09 -23.87
N LEU A 408 6.22 -0.84 -23.97
CA LEU A 408 6.26 -2.11 -23.22
C LEU A 408 7.50 -2.93 -23.58
N ASP A 409 7.87 -2.99 -24.87
CA ASP A 409 9.14 -3.64 -25.31
C ASP A 409 10.37 -2.97 -24.66
N LEU A 410 10.36 -1.64 -24.52
CA LEU A 410 11.43 -0.92 -23.85
C LEU A 410 11.46 -1.23 -22.33
N VAL A 411 10.31 -1.28 -21.69
CA VAL A 411 10.19 -1.65 -20.26
C VAL A 411 10.74 -3.05 -20.02
N ASP A 412 10.35 -4.04 -20.84
CA ASP A 412 10.86 -5.41 -20.76
C ASP A 412 12.38 -5.47 -20.93
N HIS A 413 12.91 -4.71 -21.90
CA HIS A 413 14.36 -4.64 -22.11
C HIS A 413 15.10 -4.07 -20.89
N ILE A 414 14.57 -3.01 -20.29
CA ILE A 414 15.17 -2.40 -19.10
C ILE A 414 15.07 -3.36 -17.91
N MET A 415 13.88 -3.88 -17.61
CA MET A 415 13.65 -4.75 -16.45
C MET A 415 14.46 -6.03 -16.54
N SER A 416 14.51 -6.67 -17.71
CA SER A 416 15.32 -7.89 -17.94
C SER A 416 16.82 -7.61 -17.81
N THR A 417 17.31 -6.44 -18.26
CA THR A 417 18.72 -6.04 -18.12
C THR A 417 19.14 -5.95 -16.65
N PHE A 418 18.24 -5.49 -15.78
CA PHE A 418 18.47 -5.41 -14.33
C PHE A 418 18.07 -6.69 -13.58
N GLY A 419 17.43 -7.65 -14.24
CA GLY A 419 16.92 -8.87 -13.61
C GLY A 419 15.74 -8.64 -12.68
N PHE A 420 14.95 -7.59 -12.91
CA PHE A 420 13.74 -7.29 -12.15
C PHE A 420 12.53 -8.03 -12.73
N GLN A 421 11.69 -8.50 -11.82
CA GLN A 421 10.32 -8.91 -12.12
C GLN A 421 9.40 -7.71 -11.86
N TYR A 422 8.33 -7.60 -12.60
CA TYR A 422 7.35 -6.53 -12.44
C TYR A 422 5.93 -7.05 -12.71
N GLU A 423 4.95 -6.36 -12.16
CA GLU A 423 3.53 -6.56 -12.37
C GLU A 423 2.97 -5.32 -13.06
N ALA A 424 1.92 -5.48 -13.84
CA ALA A 424 1.30 -4.40 -14.58
C ALA A 424 -0.12 -4.16 -14.06
N GLU A 425 -0.45 -2.89 -13.87
CA GLU A 425 -1.80 -2.43 -13.53
C GLU A 425 -2.26 -1.40 -14.56
N ILE A 426 -3.54 -1.43 -14.94
CA ILE A 426 -4.11 -0.42 -15.83
C ILE A 426 -4.78 0.67 -15.01
N SER A 427 -4.22 1.88 -15.11
CA SER A 427 -4.85 3.06 -14.52
C SER A 427 -6.17 3.39 -15.22
N THR A 428 -7.25 3.42 -14.47
CA THR A 428 -8.58 3.83 -14.93
C THR A 428 -8.87 5.28 -14.54
N ARG A 429 -9.99 5.82 -15.01
CA ARG A 429 -10.37 7.22 -14.76
C ARG A 429 -10.64 7.47 -13.25
N PRO A 430 -9.92 8.38 -12.59
CA PRO A 430 -10.20 8.76 -11.22
C PRO A 430 -11.42 9.69 -11.13
N GLU A 431 -12.03 9.81 -9.95
CA GLU A 431 -13.18 10.71 -9.71
C GLU A 431 -12.89 12.17 -10.10
N LYS A 432 -11.69 12.66 -9.74
CA LYS A 432 -11.21 13.99 -10.14
C LYS A 432 -10.33 13.87 -11.37
N SER A 433 -10.89 14.07 -12.54
CA SER A 433 -10.19 13.94 -13.82
C SER A 433 -10.55 15.05 -14.80
N ILE A 434 -9.67 15.31 -15.75
CA ILE A 434 -9.87 16.22 -16.89
C ILE A 434 -10.03 15.37 -18.15
N GLY A 435 -10.86 15.82 -19.10
CA GLY A 435 -11.13 15.14 -20.36
C GLY A 435 -12.55 14.56 -20.41
N THR A 436 -12.97 14.17 -21.61
CA THR A 436 -14.28 13.58 -21.86
C THR A 436 -14.26 12.07 -21.61
N ASP A 437 -15.46 11.48 -21.45
CA ASP A 437 -15.61 10.03 -21.29
C ASP A 437 -15.01 9.27 -22.48
N ASP A 438 -15.27 9.73 -23.70
CA ASP A 438 -14.71 9.17 -24.95
C ASP A 438 -13.16 9.16 -24.94
N MET A 439 -12.52 10.22 -24.44
CA MET A 439 -11.06 10.27 -24.34
C MET A 439 -10.51 9.24 -23.36
N TRP A 440 -11.16 9.09 -22.20
CA TRP A 440 -10.75 8.13 -21.18
C TRP A 440 -11.01 6.68 -21.60
N GLU A 441 -12.17 6.43 -22.23
CA GLU A 441 -12.51 5.11 -22.76
C GLU A 441 -11.52 4.69 -23.86
N HIS A 442 -11.22 5.60 -24.81
CA HIS A 442 -10.25 5.34 -25.88
C HIS A 442 -8.86 5.04 -25.30
N ALA A 443 -8.37 5.85 -24.36
CA ALA A 443 -7.06 5.65 -23.75
C ALA A 443 -6.99 4.31 -22.98
N THR A 444 -8.00 4.01 -22.16
CA THR A 444 -8.07 2.76 -21.39
C THR A 444 -8.11 1.53 -22.32
N ASN A 445 -8.91 1.59 -23.38
CA ASN A 445 -9.00 0.49 -24.34
C ASN A 445 -7.69 0.31 -25.13
N ALA A 446 -7.00 1.39 -25.47
CA ALA A 446 -5.70 1.32 -26.14
C ALA A 446 -4.63 0.67 -25.25
N LEU A 447 -4.62 0.98 -23.94
CA LEU A 447 -3.72 0.31 -22.98
C LEU A 447 -4.02 -1.19 -22.87
N LYS A 448 -5.30 -1.58 -22.73
CA LYS A 448 -5.71 -2.98 -22.69
C LYS A 448 -5.34 -3.76 -23.96
N GLU A 449 -5.56 -3.14 -25.13
CA GLU A 449 -5.19 -3.73 -26.40
C GLU A 449 -3.68 -3.90 -26.55
N ALA A 450 -2.90 -2.90 -26.11
CA ALA A 450 -1.44 -3.00 -26.15
C ALA A 450 -0.91 -4.10 -25.22
N CYS A 451 -1.42 -4.23 -24.00
CA CYS A 451 -1.08 -5.32 -23.08
C CYS A 451 -1.42 -6.68 -23.70
N ALA A 452 -2.61 -6.81 -24.31
CA ALA A 452 -3.02 -8.04 -24.98
C ALA A 452 -2.10 -8.42 -26.16
N ARG A 453 -1.68 -7.43 -26.98
CA ARG A 453 -0.72 -7.66 -28.09
C ARG A 453 0.67 -8.04 -27.59
N HIS A 454 1.06 -7.50 -26.45
CA HIS A 454 2.35 -7.77 -25.80
C HIS A 454 2.34 -9.05 -24.95
N GLU A 455 1.20 -9.75 -24.84
CA GLU A 455 0.99 -10.92 -23.98
C GLU A 455 1.29 -10.63 -22.50
N LEU A 456 1.14 -9.37 -22.07
CA LEU A 456 1.35 -8.92 -20.69
C LEU A 456 0.05 -9.07 -19.89
N ALA A 457 0.10 -9.86 -18.81
CA ALA A 457 -0.99 -9.92 -17.83
C ALA A 457 -1.03 -8.62 -17.02
N TYR A 458 -2.24 -8.15 -16.69
CA TYR A 458 -2.46 -6.94 -15.89
C TYR A 458 -3.67 -7.11 -14.98
N ASP A 459 -3.70 -6.36 -13.88
CA ASP A 459 -4.82 -6.20 -12.96
C ASP A 459 -5.63 -4.91 -13.24
#